data_c9349c3b5a1aabcc057de1aef6b9fb0d
#
_entry.id   c9349c3b5a1aabcc057de1aef6b9fb0d
#
_cell.length_a   1.000
_cell.length_b   1.000
_cell.length_c   1.000
_cell.angle_alpha   90.00
_cell.angle_beta   90.00
_cell.angle_gamma   90.00
#
_symmetry.space_group_name_H-M   'P 1'
#
loop_
_entity.id
_entity.type
_entity.pdbx_description
1 polymer ?
#
loop_
_entity_poly.entity_id
_entity_poly.type
_entity_poly.pdbx_seq_one_letter_code
_entity_poly.pdbx_strand_id
1 'polypeptide(L)'
;MLPKVQNAEQIVALDLLLTQLERTNGLEVGRLGIEAQIENAMGLINIDAIASASPRIQSLIFGPADFMASINMKSLVVGEQPPGYDTGDAYHYILMRILMAARAYDVQAIDGPYLGIKDLDGFRRVAGRSAALGFDGKWALHPDQIELANEMFSPRQEDYDHSEMILDAYDWATSSAGGAKGAVMLGDEMIDEASRKMALVVSAKGRAAGMKRTQTFTPPAS
;
A
#
# COMPACT_ATOMS: atom_id res chain seq x y z
N MET A 1 5.52 15.69 -2.90
CA MET A 1 4.39 15.43 -1.99
C MET A 1 3.60 16.73 -1.80
N LEU A 2 2.26 16.68 -1.90
CA LEU A 2 1.35 17.80 -1.64
C LEU A 2 0.68 17.58 -0.28
N PRO A 3 0.99 18.40 0.75
CA PRO A 3 0.37 18.27 2.07
C PRO A 3 -1.03 18.90 2.11
N LYS A 4 -1.83 18.52 3.10
CA LYS A 4 -3.11 19.13 3.47
C LYS A 4 -4.13 19.19 2.33
N VAL A 5 -4.11 18.19 1.45
CA VAL A 5 -5.04 18.13 0.32
C VAL A 5 -6.48 18.00 0.83
N GLN A 6 -7.37 18.82 0.30
CA GLN A 6 -8.79 18.87 0.69
C GLN A 6 -9.74 18.56 -0.48
N ASN A 7 -9.30 18.79 -1.72
CA ASN A 7 -10.15 18.65 -2.91
C ASN A 7 -9.34 18.39 -4.18
N ALA A 8 -10.02 17.98 -5.23
CA ALA A 8 -9.44 17.66 -6.54
C ALA A 8 -8.79 18.87 -7.22
N GLU A 9 -9.33 20.07 -7.02
CA GLU A 9 -8.87 21.31 -7.67
C GLU A 9 -7.43 21.65 -7.28
N GLN A 10 -7.01 21.33 -6.06
CA GLN A 10 -5.63 21.50 -5.61
C GLN A 10 -4.66 20.59 -6.37
N ILE A 11 -5.08 19.36 -6.65
CA ILE A 11 -4.30 18.43 -7.48
C ILE A 11 -4.20 18.92 -8.92
N VAL A 12 -5.32 19.33 -9.51
CA VAL A 12 -5.37 19.88 -10.89
C VAL A 12 -4.48 21.11 -11.01
N ALA A 13 -4.54 22.02 -10.05
CA ALA A 13 -3.68 23.21 -10.05
C ALA A 13 -2.18 22.85 -10.01
N LEU A 14 -1.80 21.86 -9.16
CA LEU A 14 -0.43 21.40 -9.10
C LEU A 14 0.00 20.71 -10.41
N ASP A 15 -0.86 19.88 -11.01
CA ASP A 15 -0.58 19.23 -12.29
C ASP A 15 -0.28 20.25 -13.39
N LEU A 16 -1.07 21.31 -13.49
CA LEU A 16 -0.83 22.40 -14.44
C LEU A 16 0.52 23.09 -14.21
N LEU A 17 0.88 23.37 -12.95
CA LEU A 17 2.18 23.93 -12.59
C LEU A 17 3.34 23.01 -12.96
N LEU A 18 3.23 21.71 -12.64
CA LEU A 18 4.24 20.71 -12.99
C LEU A 18 4.40 20.58 -14.51
N THR A 19 3.29 20.55 -15.25
CA THR A 19 3.29 20.52 -16.72
C THR A 19 4.03 21.74 -17.30
N GLN A 20 3.79 22.93 -16.75
CA GLN A 20 4.48 24.14 -17.18
C GLN A 20 6.00 24.08 -16.86
N LEU A 21 6.35 23.59 -15.67
CA LEU A 21 7.75 23.43 -15.28
C LEU A 21 8.48 22.40 -16.17
N GLU A 22 7.86 21.27 -16.46
CA GLU A 22 8.43 20.23 -17.33
C GLU A 22 8.70 20.79 -18.74
N ARG A 23 7.71 21.48 -19.34
CA ARG A 23 7.88 22.12 -20.65
C ARG A 23 8.98 23.16 -20.67
N THR A 24 9.04 24.04 -19.66
CA THR A 24 10.04 25.10 -19.57
C THR A 24 11.47 24.53 -19.43
N ASN A 25 11.60 23.36 -18.77
CA ASN A 25 12.91 22.73 -18.55
C ASN A 25 13.24 21.62 -19.58
N GLY A 26 12.45 21.46 -20.63
CA GLY A 26 12.67 20.44 -21.67
C GLY A 26 12.51 19.00 -21.16
N LEU A 27 11.74 18.81 -20.11
CA LEU A 27 11.42 17.47 -19.57
C LEU A 27 10.16 16.91 -20.27
N GLU A 28 10.05 15.60 -20.28
CA GLU A 28 8.83 14.93 -20.72
C GLU A 28 7.66 15.30 -19.80
N VAL A 29 6.53 15.69 -20.38
CA VAL A 29 5.33 16.02 -19.62
C VAL A 29 4.76 14.75 -18.95
N GLY A 30 4.53 14.82 -17.64
CA GLY A 30 4.07 13.67 -16.85
C GLY A 30 5.18 12.95 -16.09
N ARG A 31 6.43 13.38 -16.25
CA ARG A 31 7.57 12.76 -15.55
C ARG A 31 7.51 12.95 -14.04
N LEU A 32 7.04 14.10 -13.57
CA LEU A 32 6.93 14.39 -12.14
C LEU A 32 5.60 13.86 -11.60
N GLY A 33 5.67 12.95 -10.63
CA GLY A 33 4.53 12.41 -9.93
C GLY A 33 4.03 13.30 -8.79
N ILE A 34 2.81 13.04 -8.33
CA ILE A 34 2.18 13.69 -7.18
C ILE A 34 1.88 12.63 -6.12
N GLU A 35 2.30 12.89 -4.90
CA GLU A 35 1.90 12.15 -3.71
C GLU A 35 0.97 13.03 -2.90
N ALA A 36 -0.29 12.63 -2.73
CA ALA A 36 -1.31 13.41 -2.03
C ALA A 36 -1.39 13.01 -0.55
N GLN A 37 -1.15 13.96 0.36
CA GLN A 37 -1.22 13.70 1.80
C GLN A 37 -2.63 13.98 2.33
N ILE A 38 -3.28 12.92 2.83
CA ILE A 38 -4.62 12.94 3.44
C ILE A 38 -4.46 13.11 4.94
N GLU A 39 -4.67 14.31 5.42
CA GLU A 39 -4.38 14.67 6.81
C GLU A 39 -5.42 15.61 7.44
N ASN A 40 -6.62 15.59 6.89
CA ASN A 40 -7.77 16.29 7.45
C ASN A 40 -9.09 15.62 7.04
N ALA A 41 -10.16 15.91 7.78
CA ALA A 41 -11.47 15.32 7.55
C ALA A 41 -12.00 15.59 6.12
N MET A 42 -11.80 16.81 5.60
CA MET A 42 -12.29 17.17 4.26
C MET A 42 -11.56 16.40 3.17
N GLY A 43 -10.23 16.22 3.29
CA GLY A 43 -9.44 15.40 2.37
C GLY A 43 -9.89 13.94 2.36
N LEU A 44 -10.22 13.37 3.53
CA LEU A 44 -10.73 12.01 3.62
C LEU A 44 -12.13 11.86 3.00
N ILE A 45 -13.01 12.85 3.18
CA ILE A 45 -14.36 12.85 2.57
C ILE A 45 -14.25 12.93 1.05
N ASN A 46 -13.34 13.72 0.52
CA ASN A 46 -13.15 13.96 -0.91
C ASN A 46 -12.11 13.02 -1.56
N ILE A 47 -11.67 11.97 -0.86
CA ILE A 47 -10.50 11.16 -1.27
C ILE A 47 -10.65 10.55 -2.67
N ASP A 48 -11.86 10.16 -3.08
CA ASP A 48 -12.07 9.56 -4.41
C ASP A 48 -11.87 10.59 -5.53
N ALA A 49 -12.39 11.81 -5.32
CA ALA A 49 -12.18 12.91 -6.24
C ALA A 49 -10.70 13.33 -6.29
N ILE A 50 -10.00 13.31 -5.16
CA ILE A 50 -8.56 13.57 -5.07
C ILE A 50 -7.79 12.50 -5.84
N ALA A 51 -8.04 11.21 -5.57
CA ALA A 51 -7.31 10.10 -6.14
C ALA A 51 -7.45 10.00 -7.68
N SER A 52 -8.57 10.48 -8.22
CA SER A 52 -8.85 10.47 -9.67
C SER A 52 -8.52 11.79 -10.39
N ALA A 53 -8.05 12.82 -9.68
CA ALA A 53 -7.94 14.18 -10.23
C ALA A 53 -6.83 14.36 -11.27
N SER A 54 -5.82 13.51 -11.29
CA SER A 54 -4.69 13.57 -12.23
C SER A 54 -4.03 12.21 -12.40
N PRO A 55 -3.59 11.86 -13.62
CA PRO A 55 -2.79 10.65 -13.85
C PRO A 55 -1.38 10.72 -13.22
N ARG A 56 -0.99 11.88 -12.67
CA ARG A 56 0.27 12.06 -11.96
C ARG A 56 0.24 11.55 -10.53
N ILE A 57 -0.95 11.26 -9.96
CA ILE A 57 -1.04 10.74 -8.59
C ILE A 57 -0.44 9.35 -8.54
N GLN A 58 0.57 9.19 -7.70
CA GLN A 58 1.29 7.94 -7.48
C GLN A 58 0.93 7.30 -6.13
N SER A 59 0.60 8.14 -5.14
CA SER A 59 0.26 7.64 -3.81
C SER A 59 -0.70 8.55 -3.05
N LEU A 60 -1.46 7.93 -2.14
CA LEU A 60 -2.18 8.58 -1.06
C LEU A 60 -1.44 8.30 0.24
N ILE A 61 -1.04 9.35 0.95
CA ILE A 61 -0.25 9.26 2.18
C ILE A 61 -1.10 9.68 3.37
N PHE A 62 -1.14 8.87 4.42
CA PHE A 62 -1.81 9.26 5.67
C PHE A 62 -0.98 10.25 6.47
N GLY A 63 -1.56 11.38 6.87
CA GLY A 63 -0.94 12.37 7.77
C GLY A 63 -1.58 12.35 9.16
N PRO A 64 -1.16 11.47 10.10
CA PRO A 64 -1.87 11.21 11.34
C PRO A 64 -1.97 12.42 12.28
N ALA A 65 -0.92 13.22 12.41
CA ALA A 65 -0.88 14.33 13.36
C ALA A 65 -1.92 15.42 13.05
N ASP A 66 -1.88 15.94 11.84
CA ASP A 66 -2.85 16.94 11.38
C ASP A 66 -4.26 16.36 11.31
N PHE A 67 -4.38 15.05 10.95
CA PHE A 67 -5.67 14.38 10.92
C PHE A 67 -6.32 14.31 12.30
N MET A 68 -5.56 13.88 13.33
CA MET A 68 -6.03 13.86 14.71
C MET A 68 -6.51 15.24 15.17
N ALA A 69 -5.76 16.29 14.86
CA ALA A 69 -6.15 17.67 15.14
C ALA A 69 -7.44 18.05 14.41
N SER A 70 -7.57 17.68 13.14
CA SER A 70 -8.74 18.00 12.31
C SER A 70 -10.04 17.40 12.82
N ILE A 71 -10.00 16.25 13.52
CA ILE A 71 -11.18 15.56 14.08
C ILE A 71 -11.29 15.72 15.60
N ASN A 72 -10.47 16.57 16.22
CA ASN A 72 -10.43 16.80 17.66
C ASN A 72 -10.20 15.51 18.48
N MET A 73 -9.34 14.62 18.00
CA MET A 73 -9.00 13.38 18.71
C MET A 73 -8.32 13.69 20.05
N LYS A 74 -8.74 13.02 21.12
CA LYS A 74 -8.21 13.21 22.48
C LYS A 74 -6.87 12.49 22.72
N SER A 75 -5.91 12.63 21.82
CA SER A 75 -4.56 12.10 21.98
C SER A 75 -3.57 13.13 21.48
N LEU A 76 -2.42 13.22 22.15
CA LEU A 76 -1.29 14.04 21.70
C LEU A 76 -0.15 13.18 21.17
N VAL A 77 -0.30 11.86 21.22
CA VAL A 77 0.72 10.91 20.76
C VAL A 77 0.27 10.25 19.47
N VAL A 78 0.98 10.57 18.41
CA VAL A 78 0.67 10.04 17.06
C VAL A 78 1.03 8.55 16.99
N GLY A 79 0.06 7.75 16.52
CA GLY A 79 0.21 6.29 16.37
C GLY A 79 -0.28 5.48 17.57
N GLU A 80 -0.61 6.14 18.68
CA GLU A 80 -1.23 5.49 19.83
C GLU A 80 -2.76 5.61 19.81
N GLN A 81 -3.43 4.67 20.47
CA GLN A 81 -4.88 4.70 20.61
C GLN A 81 -5.28 5.80 21.61
N PRO A 82 -6.33 6.59 21.34
CA PRO A 82 -6.78 7.63 22.25
C PRO A 82 -7.30 7.01 23.56
N PRO A 83 -6.97 7.60 24.72
CA PRO A 83 -7.44 7.11 26.01
C PRO A 83 -8.96 7.02 26.08
N GLY A 84 -9.47 5.89 26.57
CA GLY A 84 -10.90 5.62 26.70
C GLY A 84 -11.60 5.14 25.42
N TYR A 85 -10.86 4.91 24.34
CA TYR A 85 -11.35 4.21 23.16
C TYR A 85 -10.83 2.76 23.16
N ASP A 86 -11.66 1.84 23.63
CA ASP A 86 -11.34 0.43 23.83
C ASP A 86 -12.12 -0.52 22.91
N THR A 87 -12.91 0.04 21.99
CA THR A 87 -13.78 -0.73 21.08
C THR A 87 -13.10 -1.13 19.76
N GLY A 88 -11.80 -0.95 19.65
CA GLY A 88 -11.03 -1.31 18.45
C GLY A 88 -9.88 -0.35 18.16
N ASP A 89 -9.52 -0.22 16.89
CA ASP A 89 -8.48 0.70 16.43
C ASP A 89 -9.13 1.99 15.91
N ALA A 90 -8.88 3.11 16.58
CA ALA A 90 -9.43 4.42 16.22
C ALA A 90 -9.00 4.90 14.82
N TYR A 91 -7.89 4.37 14.29
CA TYR A 91 -7.39 4.71 12.95
C TYR A 91 -7.92 3.78 11.86
N HIS A 92 -8.53 2.65 12.21
CA HIS A 92 -8.91 1.61 11.25
C HIS A 92 -9.77 2.15 10.11
N TYR A 93 -10.81 2.89 10.41
CA TYR A 93 -11.69 3.48 9.37
C TYR A 93 -10.91 4.38 8.41
N ILE A 94 -10.03 5.22 8.95
CA ILE A 94 -9.24 6.18 8.17
C ILE A 94 -8.29 5.43 7.23
N LEU A 95 -7.55 4.47 7.78
CA LEU A 95 -6.60 3.65 7.02
C LEU A 95 -7.32 2.85 5.93
N MET A 96 -8.43 2.19 6.25
CA MET A 96 -9.21 1.43 5.27
C MET A 96 -9.79 2.33 4.17
N ARG A 97 -10.24 3.55 4.51
CA ARG A 97 -10.78 4.49 3.53
C ARG A 97 -9.69 4.97 2.54
N ILE A 98 -8.49 5.24 3.04
CA ILE A 98 -7.32 5.59 2.21
C ILE A 98 -6.93 4.40 1.33
N LEU A 99 -6.81 3.20 1.91
CA LEU A 99 -6.44 1.99 1.18
C LEU A 99 -7.43 1.66 0.06
N MET A 100 -8.73 1.71 0.34
CA MET A 100 -9.77 1.42 -0.66
C MET A 100 -9.74 2.42 -1.82
N ALA A 101 -9.56 3.71 -1.54
CA ALA A 101 -9.41 4.71 -2.59
C ALA A 101 -8.14 4.46 -3.41
N ALA A 102 -7.01 4.19 -2.76
CA ALA A 102 -5.77 3.88 -3.46
C ALA A 102 -5.92 2.67 -4.41
N ARG A 103 -6.58 1.60 -3.96
CA ARG A 103 -6.81 0.40 -4.81
C ARG A 103 -7.82 0.65 -5.92
N ALA A 104 -8.86 1.46 -5.68
CA ALA A 104 -9.87 1.78 -6.70
C ALA A 104 -9.28 2.60 -7.87
N TYR A 105 -8.25 3.39 -7.61
CA TYR A 105 -7.61 4.26 -8.59
C TYR A 105 -6.18 3.84 -8.97
N ASP A 106 -5.78 2.62 -8.59
CA ASP A 106 -4.48 2.00 -8.93
C ASP A 106 -3.27 2.86 -8.53
N VAL A 107 -3.32 3.42 -7.31
CA VAL A 107 -2.23 4.19 -6.72
C VAL A 107 -1.77 3.54 -5.41
N GLN A 108 -0.57 3.90 -4.94
CA GLN A 108 -0.04 3.35 -3.70
C GLN A 108 -0.72 3.95 -2.47
N ALA A 109 -0.90 3.13 -1.42
CA ALA A 109 -1.32 3.55 -0.09
C ALA A 109 -0.10 3.57 0.84
N ILE A 110 0.25 4.74 1.37
CA ILE A 110 1.40 4.92 2.27
C ILE A 110 0.89 5.34 3.64
N ASP A 111 1.25 4.56 4.67
CA ASP A 111 0.95 4.92 6.05
C ASP A 111 1.83 6.10 6.53
N GLY A 112 1.31 6.86 7.47
CA GLY A 112 1.94 8.06 7.98
C GLY A 112 3.13 7.80 8.90
N PRO A 113 3.83 8.86 9.33
CA PRO A 113 4.99 8.75 10.19
C PRO A 113 4.63 8.25 11.60
N TYR A 114 5.60 7.62 12.26
CA TYR A 114 5.59 7.34 13.69
C TYR A 114 6.61 8.23 14.38
N LEU A 115 6.15 9.08 15.30
CA LEU A 115 6.97 10.16 15.89
C LEU A 115 7.94 9.69 16.97
N GLY A 116 7.72 8.52 17.55
CA GLY A 116 8.63 7.91 18.52
C GLY A 116 9.90 7.37 17.87
N ILE A 117 10.81 8.25 17.42
CA ILE A 117 11.98 7.88 16.61
C ILE A 117 12.83 6.78 17.25
N LYS A 118 12.98 6.82 18.59
CA LYS A 118 13.77 5.83 19.36
C LYS A 118 12.97 4.60 19.76
N ASP A 119 11.65 4.63 19.64
CA ASP A 119 10.76 3.50 19.94
C ASP A 119 10.57 2.64 18.69
N LEU A 120 11.56 1.81 18.40
CA LEU A 120 11.54 0.91 17.24
C LEU A 120 10.49 -0.20 17.38
N ASP A 121 10.17 -0.62 18.60
CA ASP A 121 9.10 -1.62 18.82
C ASP A 121 7.72 -1.02 18.54
N GLY A 122 7.48 0.22 18.94
CA GLY A 122 6.29 0.96 18.57
C GLY A 122 6.18 1.18 17.06
N PHE A 123 7.29 1.52 16.39
CA PHE A 123 7.33 1.61 14.94
C PHE A 123 6.97 0.27 14.28
N ARG A 124 7.57 -0.85 14.72
CA ARG A 124 7.28 -2.20 14.23
C ARG A 124 5.79 -2.54 14.38
N ARG A 125 5.20 -2.26 15.54
CA ARG A 125 3.79 -2.52 15.82
C ARG A 125 2.86 -1.76 14.86
N VAL A 126 3.08 -0.46 14.65
CA VAL A 126 2.22 0.35 13.77
C VAL A 126 2.47 0.04 12.28
N ALA A 127 3.72 -0.21 11.88
CA ALA A 127 4.05 -0.62 10.52
C ALA A 127 3.46 -2.00 10.18
N GLY A 128 3.55 -2.96 11.12
CA GLY A 128 2.94 -4.28 10.95
C GLY A 128 1.42 -4.23 10.79
N ARG A 129 0.74 -3.32 11.50
CA ARG A 129 -0.71 -3.11 11.34
C ARG A 129 -1.06 -2.66 9.91
N SER A 130 -0.41 -1.62 9.41
CA SER A 130 -0.69 -1.10 8.07
C SER A 130 -0.26 -2.06 6.96
N ALA A 131 0.86 -2.77 7.13
CA ALA A 131 1.28 -3.84 6.21
C ALA A 131 0.25 -4.97 6.13
N ALA A 132 -0.28 -5.41 7.29
CA ALA A 132 -1.33 -6.44 7.36
C ALA A 132 -2.65 -6.01 6.71
N LEU A 133 -2.98 -4.71 6.73
CA LEU A 133 -4.15 -4.17 6.02
C LEU A 133 -3.93 -4.14 4.49
N GLY A 134 -2.69 -4.17 4.02
CA GLY A 134 -2.35 -4.15 2.60
C GLY A 134 -1.72 -2.84 2.10
N PHE A 135 -1.28 -1.95 2.99
CA PHE A 135 -0.51 -0.77 2.59
C PHE A 135 0.79 -1.16 1.88
N ASP A 136 1.29 -0.26 1.04
CA ASP A 136 2.50 -0.48 0.24
C ASP A 136 3.77 -0.02 0.94
N GLY A 137 3.64 0.86 1.93
CA GLY A 137 4.77 1.38 2.67
C GLY A 137 4.35 2.29 3.83
N LYS A 138 5.35 2.86 4.48
CA LYS A 138 5.19 3.78 5.60
C LYS A 138 6.24 4.88 5.54
N TRP A 139 5.86 6.08 5.92
CA TRP A 139 6.79 7.21 6.02
C TRP A 139 7.78 7.00 7.16
N ALA A 140 9.08 6.90 6.85
CA ALA A 140 10.16 6.88 7.81
C ALA A 140 10.68 8.30 8.08
N LEU A 141 10.79 8.67 9.35
CA LEU A 141 11.33 9.96 9.79
C LEU A 141 12.84 9.90 10.10
N HIS A 142 13.37 8.71 10.31
CA HIS A 142 14.76 8.52 10.71
C HIS A 142 15.34 7.29 9.98
N PRO A 143 16.65 7.30 9.65
CA PRO A 143 17.29 6.14 9.01
C PRO A 143 17.12 4.82 9.76
N ASP A 144 17.10 4.83 11.10
CA ASP A 144 16.90 3.64 11.93
C ASP A 144 15.54 2.94 11.70
N GLN A 145 14.56 3.64 11.14
CA GLN A 145 13.24 3.10 10.81
C GLN A 145 13.22 2.39 9.44
N ILE A 146 14.22 2.60 8.57
CA ILE A 146 14.18 2.14 7.17
C ILE A 146 14.25 0.62 7.11
N GLU A 147 15.19 0.00 7.84
CA GLU A 147 15.34 -1.46 7.84
C GLU A 147 14.08 -2.15 8.34
N LEU A 148 13.49 -1.64 9.43
CA LEU A 148 12.23 -2.14 9.98
C LEU A 148 11.05 -1.94 9.02
N ALA A 149 10.99 -0.81 8.33
CA ALA A 149 9.96 -0.59 7.32
C ALA A 149 10.08 -1.63 6.19
N ASN A 150 11.28 -1.85 5.68
CA ASN A 150 11.54 -2.85 4.64
C ASN A 150 11.17 -4.25 5.12
N GLU A 151 11.49 -4.62 6.36
CA GLU A 151 11.11 -5.90 6.96
C GLU A 151 9.58 -6.06 7.01
N MET A 152 8.87 -5.03 7.50
CA MET A 152 7.42 -5.12 7.70
C MET A 152 6.61 -5.13 6.40
N PHE A 153 7.07 -4.46 5.35
CA PHE A 153 6.36 -4.36 4.08
C PHE A 153 6.82 -5.36 3.02
N SER A 154 7.89 -6.13 3.30
CA SER A 154 8.30 -7.27 2.48
C SER A 154 7.56 -8.55 2.91
N PRO A 155 7.25 -9.46 1.98
CA PRO A 155 6.68 -10.75 2.34
C PRO A 155 7.71 -11.61 3.08
N ARG A 156 7.23 -12.53 3.91
CA ARG A 156 8.08 -13.59 4.46
C ARG A 156 8.50 -14.55 3.35
N GLN A 157 9.62 -15.25 3.52
CA GLN A 157 10.11 -16.20 2.52
C GLN A 157 9.08 -17.30 2.20
N GLU A 158 8.39 -17.80 3.21
CA GLU A 158 7.34 -18.81 3.05
C GLU A 158 6.17 -18.30 2.20
N ASP A 159 5.71 -17.06 2.45
CA ASP A 159 4.61 -16.43 1.71
C ASP A 159 5.03 -16.16 0.25
N TYR A 160 6.28 -15.75 0.04
CA TYR A 160 6.83 -15.54 -1.31
C TYR A 160 6.91 -16.85 -2.10
N ASP A 161 7.49 -17.91 -1.51
CA ASP A 161 7.58 -19.21 -2.17
C ASP A 161 6.21 -19.79 -2.46
N HIS A 162 5.26 -19.69 -1.52
CA HIS A 162 3.90 -20.14 -1.72
C HIS A 162 3.20 -19.37 -2.83
N SER A 163 3.37 -18.05 -2.90
CA SER A 163 2.80 -17.24 -3.98
C SER A 163 3.35 -17.64 -5.35
N GLU A 164 4.64 -17.90 -5.46
CA GLU A 164 5.26 -18.38 -6.70
C GLU A 164 4.75 -19.78 -7.11
N MET A 165 4.53 -20.67 -6.12
CA MET A 165 3.93 -21.99 -6.39
C MET A 165 2.47 -21.90 -6.85
N ILE A 166 1.68 -20.99 -6.28
CA ILE A 166 0.30 -20.70 -6.73
C ILE A 166 0.31 -20.26 -8.19
N LEU A 167 1.20 -19.34 -8.57
CA LEU A 167 1.29 -18.85 -9.95
C LEU A 167 1.66 -19.98 -10.92
N ASP A 168 2.67 -20.78 -10.60
CA ASP A 168 3.07 -21.91 -11.42
C ASP A 168 1.96 -22.96 -11.57
N ALA A 169 1.26 -23.30 -10.46
CA ALA A 169 0.18 -24.29 -10.45
C ALA A 169 -1.01 -23.81 -11.30
N TYR A 170 -1.37 -22.53 -11.18
CA TYR A 170 -2.46 -21.96 -11.95
C TYR A 170 -2.12 -21.87 -13.46
N ASP A 171 -0.91 -21.42 -13.79
CA ASP A 171 -0.43 -21.34 -15.16
C ASP A 171 -0.38 -22.73 -15.82
N TRP A 172 0.06 -23.77 -15.07
CA TRP A 172 -0.01 -25.15 -15.54
C TRP A 172 -1.45 -25.60 -15.77
N ALA A 173 -2.36 -25.39 -14.81
CA ALA A 173 -3.74 -25.85 -14.88
C ALA A 173 -4.53 -25.21 -16.02
N THR A 174 -4.29 -23.95 -16.32
CA THR A 174 -4.93 -23.20 -17.41
C THR A 174 -4.33 -23.51 -18.79
N SER A 175 -3.13 -24.12 -18.83
CA SER A 175 -2.52 -24.59 -20.07
C SER A 175 -3.20 -25.84 -20.61
N SER A 176 -2.88 -26.22 -21.86
CA SER A 176 -3.35 -27.47 -22.45
C SER A 176 -2.86 -28.71 -21.70
N ALA A 177 -1.67 -28.65 -21.10
CA ALA A 177 -1.09 -29.75 -20.31
C ALA A 177 -1.88 -30.00 -19.01
N GLY A 178 -2.40 -28.96 -18.39
CA GLY A 178 -3.26 -29.06 -17.19
C GLY A 178 -4.74 -29.25 -17.47
N GLY A 179 -5.13 -29.33 -18.75
CA GLY A 179 -6.50 -29.55 -19.19
C GLY A 179 -7.37 -28.29 -19.29
N ALA A 180 -6.75 -27.10 -19.36
CA ALA A 180 -7.39 -25.79 -19.48
C ALA A 180 -8.46 -25.53 -18.39
N LYS A 181 -8.15 -25.87 -17.15
CA LYS A 181 -9.06 -25.75 -16.00
C LYS A 181 -8.88 -24.39 -15.31
N GLY A 182 -9.99 -23.76 -14.94
CA GLY A 182 -9.99 -22.48 -14.19
C GLY A 182 -9.67 -22.60 -12.70
N ALA A 183 -9.47 -23.81 -12.18
CA ALA A 183 -9.08 -24.08 -10.79
C ALA A 183 -8.25 -25.36 -10.72
N VAL A 184 -7.39 -25.46 -9.70
CA VAL A 184 -6.52 -26.60 -9.43
C VAL A 184 -6.29 -26.79 -7.92
N MET A 185 -5.99 -28.01 -7.50
CA MET A 185 -5.53 -28.28 -6.13
C MET A 185 -4.01 -28.13 -6.05
N LEU A 186 -3.54 -27.36 -5.06
CA LEU A 186 -2.14 -27.24 -4.65
C LEU A 186 -2.04 -27.80 -3.22
N GLY A 187 -1.69 -29.07 -3.08
CA GLY A 187 -1.88 -29.80 -1.82
C GLY A 187 -3.37 -29.86 -1.47
N ASP A 188 -3.73 -29.37 -0.30
CA ASP A 188 -5.11 -29.30 0.20
C ASP A 188 -5.82 -27.99 -0.13
N GLU A 189 -5.16 -27.06 -0.79
CA GLU A 189 -5.69 -25.73 -1.14
C GLU A 189 -6.23 -25.70 -2.58
N MET A 190 -7.44 -25.15 -2.75
CA MET A 190 -8.01 -24.89 -4.07
C MET A 190 -7.53 -23.54 -4.59
N ILE A 191 -6.82 -23.53 -5.71
CA ILE A 191 -6.28 -22.35 -6.38
C ILE A 191 -7.17 -21.98 -7.55
N ASP A 192 -7.59 -20.73 -7.60
CA ASP A 192 -8.39 -20.13 -8.66
C ASP A 192 -7.83 -18.76 -9.11
N GLU A 193 -8.57 -18.02 -9.93
CA GLU A 193 -8.16 -16.68 -10.38
C GLU A 193 -8.05 -15.66 -9.22
N ALA A 194 -8.83 -15.81 -8.13
CA ALA A 194 -8.69 -14.94 -6.98
C ALA A 194 -7.39 -15.21 -6.23
N SER A 195 -7.05 -16.50 -6.03
CA SER A 195 -5.76 -16.93 -5.45
C SER A 195 -4.59 -16.42 -6.29
N ARG A 196 -4.68 -16.53 -7.62
CA ARG A 196 -3.66 -16.02 -8.55
C ARG A 196 -3.45 -14.51 -8.40
N LYS A 197 -4.53 -13.71 -8.32
CA LYS A 197 -4.43 -12.26 -8.14
C LYS A 197 -3.76 -11.89 -6.82
N MET A 198 -4.09 -12.58 -5.72
CA MET A 198 -3.42 -12.39 -4.44
C MET A 198 -1.93 -12.76 -4.51
N ALA A 199 -1.60 -13.88 -5.14
CA ALA A 199 -0.23 -14.35 -5.30
C ALA A 199 0.62 -13.39 -6.15
N LEU A 200 0.07 -12.77 -7.20
CA LEU A 200 0.76 -11.76 -8.00
C LEU A 200 1.25 -10.58 -7.16
N VAL A 201 0.47 -10.12 -6.18
CA VAL A 201 0.85 -9.00 -5.31
C VAL A 201 2.02 -9.39 -4.41
N VAL A 202 1.95 -10.56 -3.77
CA VAL A 202 3.01 -11.05 -2.88
C VAL A 202 4.29 -11.32 -3.67
N SER A 203 4.18 -11.99 -4.82
CA SER A 203 5.28 -12.28 -5.74
C SER A 203 5.97 -10.98 -6.22
N ALA A 204 5.21 -9.97 -6.62
CA ALA A 204 5.77 -8.69 -7.05
C ALA A 204 6.55 -7.99 -5.92
N LYS A 205 6.01 -7.97 -4.70
CA LYS A 205 6.69 -7.42 -3.51
C LYS A 205 7.98 -8.18 -3.19
N GLY A 206 7.95 -9.52 -3.23
CA GLY A 206 9.13 -10.36 -2.99
C GLY A 206 10.23 -10.14 -4.02
N ARG A 207 9.87 -10.06 -5.30
CA ARG A 207 10.83 -9.76 -6.38
C ARG A 207 11.44 -8.37 -6.23
N ALA A 208 10.64 -7.37 -5.89
CA ALA A 208 11.12 -6.01 -5.62
C ALA A 208 12.08 -5.96 -4.43
N ALA A 209 11.86 -6.79 -3.40
CA ALA A 209 12.76 -6.98 -2.26
C ALA A 209 14.00 -7.84 -2.57
N GLY A 210 14.17 -8.32 -3.82
CA GLY A 210 15.31 -9.15 -4.24
C GLY A 210 15.27 -10.59 -3.74
N MET A 211 14.11 -11.09 -3.28
CA MET A 211 13.95 -12.45 -2.78
C MET A 211 14.18 -13.48 -3.88
N LYS A 212 14.63 -14.66 -3.49
CA LYS A 212 14.85 -15.80 -4.38
C LYS A 212 13.93 -16.95 -3.97
N ARG A 213 13.37 -17.64 -4.95
CA ARG A 213 12.58 -18.84 -4.71
C ARG A 213 13.44 -19.94 -4.09
N THR A 214 12.91 -20.58 -3.06
CA THR A 214 13.53 -21.79 -2.45
C THR A 214 12.69 -23.05 -2.72
N GLN A 215 11.45 -22.90 -3.22
CA GLN A 215 10.54 -23.98 -3.59
C GLN A 215 10.05 -23.82 -5.01
N THR A 216 9.72 -24.95 -5.66
CA THR A 216 9.20 -24.98 -7.03
C THR A 216 8.00 -25.90 -7.10
N PHE A 217 7.00 -25.52 -7.89
CA PHE A 217 5.84 -26.36 -8.21
C PHE A 217 6.27 -27.53 -9.08
N THR A 218 5.79 -28.75 -8.75
CA THR A 218 5.93 -29.93 -9.59
C THR A 218 4.54 -30.38 -10.01
N PRO A 219 4.23 -30.39 -11.32
CA PRO A 219 2.94 -30.87 -11.79
C PRO A 219 2.67 -32.31 -11.35
N PRO A 220 1.39 -32.67 -11.06
CA PRO A 220 1.02 -34.06 -10.78
C PRO A 220 1.42 -34.97 -11.94
N ALA A 221 1.85 -36.18 -11.63
CA ALA A 221 2.09 -37.21 -12.64
C ALA A 221 0.77 -37.50 -13.37
N SER A 222 0.80 -37.49 -14.70
CA SER A 222 -0.34 -37.78 -15.58
C SER A 222 -0.80 -39.23 -15.49
#